data_bf3019349e141917f07764a443e7de5d
#
_entry.id   bf3019349e141917f07764a443e7de5d
#
_cell.length_a   1.000
_cell.length_b   1.000
_cell.length_c   1.000
_cell.angle_alpha   90.00
_cell.angle_beta   90.00
_cell.angle_gamma   90.00
#
_symmetry.space_group_name_H-M   'P 1'
#
loop_
_entity.id
_entity.type
_entity.pdbx_description
1 polymer ?
#
loop_
_entity_poly.entity_id
_entity_poly.type
_entity_poly.pdbx_seq_one_letter_code
_entity_poly.pdbx_strand_id
1 'polypeptide(L)'
;MQVILTKDLGDLGHAGETVSVKPGYGANFLIPRGLAVLATVNNQRQVAHERRKIEAAVAREKTKASDFAKKLTGLSVTLTRIVAADEKDKIFGSVTAQDVADALRNEGHNIDKKMIVLETPLKSLGVYEVPVKLHRDVTAIVKVWVVAD
;
A
#
# COMPACT_ATOMS: atom_id res chain seq x y z
N MET A 1 -2.80 -15.16 -34.87
CA MET A 1 -1.59 -15.35 -34.07
C MET A 1 -1.95 -15.27 -32.60
N GLN A 2 -1.56 -16.24 -31.84
CA GLN A 2 -1.75 -16.24 -30.40
C GLN A 2 -0.45 -15.84 -29.70
N VAL A 3 -0.54 -14.91 -28.79
CA VAL A 3 0.59 -14.41 -27.99
C VAL A 3 0.19 -14.36 -26.51
N ILE A 4 1.19 -14.47 -25.64
CA ILE A 4 1.02 -14.33 -24.19
C ILE A 4 1.54 -12.95 -23.80
N LEU A 5 0.73 -12.18 -23.12
CA LEU A 5 1.11 -10.86 -22.65
C LEU A 5 2.09 -10.96 -21.48
N THR A 6 3.17 -10.17 -21.53
CA THR A 6 4.15 -10.07 -20.45
C THR A 6 3.88 -8.89 -19.52
N LYS A 7 3.05 -7.95 -19.97
CA LYS A 7 2.64 -6.77 -19.22
C LYS A 7 1.16 -6.51 -19.41
N ASP A 8 0.58 -5.78 -18.48
CA ASP A 8 -0.81 -5.33 -18.60
C ASP A 8 -0.93 -4.32 -19.74
N LEU A 9 -1.81 -4.62 -20.67
CA LEU A 9 -2.16 -3.76 -21.79
C LEU A 9 -3.68 -3.53 -21.75
N GLY A 10 -4.07 -2.30 -21.44
CA GLY A 10 -5.46 -1.95 -21.20
C GLY A 10 -6.43 -2.33 -22.32
N ASP A 11 -5.96 -2.34 -23.54
CA ASP A 11 -6.79 -2.66 -24.73
C ASP A 11 -6.81 -4.15 -25.07
N LEU A 12 -5.89 -4.94 -24.55
CA LEU A 12 -5.68 -6.35 -24.93
C LEU A 12 -5.89 -7.33 -23.79
N GLY A 13 -5.53 -7.00 -22.57
CA GLY A 13 -5.64 -7.89 -21.41
C GLY A 13 -4.51 -7.73 -20.41
N HIS A 14 -4.45 -8.65 -19.48
CA HIS A 14 -3.48 -8.64 -18.38
C HIS A 14 -2.25 -9.51 -18.65
N ALA A 15 -1.18 -9.25 -17.92
CA ALA A 15 0.03 -10.05 -17.98
C ALA A 15 -0.26 -11.53 -17.70
N GLY A 16 0.26 -12.40 -18.53
CA GLY A 16 0.04 -13.85 -18.46
C GLY A 16 -1.18 -14.36 -19.22
N GLU A 17 -1.99 -13.49 -19.79
CA GLU A 17 -3.13 -13.88 -20.62
C GLU A 17 -2.69 -14.21 -22.05
N THR A 18 -3.32 -15.23 -22.63
CA THR A 18 -3.16 -15.58 -24.05
C THR A 18 -4.22 -14.85 -24.85
N VAL A 19 -3.77 -14.01 -25.78
CA VAL A 19 -4.67 -13.23 -26.62
C VAL A 19 -4.41 -13.52 -28.11
N SER A 20 -5.45 -13.42 -28.93
CA SER A 20 -5.34 -13.53 -30.36
C SER A 20 -5.19 -12.16 -30.98
N VAL A 21 -4.12 -11.95 -31.74
CA VAL A 21 -3.83 -10.67 -32.40
C VAL A 21 -3.53 -10.90 -33.88
N LYS A 22 -3.58 -9.83 -34.66
CA LYS A 22 -3.15 -9.91 -36.07
C LYS A 22 -1.67 -10.26 -36.15
N PRO A 23 -1.25 -11.14 -37.08
CA PRO A 23 0.16 -11.57 -37.18
C PRO A 23 1.16 -10.42 -37.31
N GLY A 24 0.85 -9.39 -38.09
CA GLY A 24 1.69 -8.20 -38.22
C GLY A 24 1.82 -7.39 -36.94
N TYR A 25 0.74 -7.23 -36.20
CA TYR A 25 0.75 -6.52 -34.93
C TYR A 25 1.56 -7.27 -33.87
N GLY A 26 1.36 -8.55 -33.74
CA GLY A 26 2.13 -9.37 -32.81
C GLY A 26 3.62 -9.41 -33.13
N ALA A 27 3.96 -9.70 -34.37
CA ALA A 27 5.35 -9.85 -34.80
C ALA A 27 6.14 -8.54 -34.88
N ASN A 28 5.50 -7.45 -35.29
CA ASN A 28 6.17 -6.16 -35.54
C ASN A 28 6.10 -5.17 -34.36
N PHE A 29 5.15 -5.33 -33.47
CA PHE A 29 4.91 -4.39 -32.37
C PHE A 29 5.06 -5.04 -31.00
N LEU A 30 4.28 -6.07 -30.69
CA LEU A 30 4.24 -6.65 -29.35
C LEU A 30 5.52 -7.39 -28.97
N ILE A 31 5.99 -8.29 -29.82
CA ILE A 31 7.17 -9.12 -29.55
C ILE A 31 8.47 -8.31 -29.52
N PRO A 32 8.77 -7.42 -30.49
CA PRO A 32 10.00 -6.62 -30.45
C PRO A 32 10.10 -5.70 -29.26
N ARG A 33 8.97 -5.26 -28.72
CA ARG A 33 8.92 -4.36 -27.53
C ARG A 33 8.89 -5.12 -26.20
N GLY A 34 8.91 -6.45 -26.24
CA GLY A 34 8.84 -7.26 -25.04
C GLY A 34 7.49 -7.19 -24.30
N LEU A 35 6.43 -6.81 -25.02
CA LEU A 35 5.08 -6.73 -24.46
C LEU A 35 4.33 -8.06 -24.49
N ALA A 36 4.76 -8.97 -25.38
CA ALA A 36 4.20 -10.30 -25.50
C ALA A 36 5.24 -11.29 -26.02
N VAL A 37 4.98 -12.57 -25.83
CA VAL A 37 5.76 -13.69 -26.39
C VAL A 37 4.84 -14.63 -27.16
N LEU A 38 5.40 -15.41 -28.10
CA LEU A 38 4.63 -16.40 -28.81
C LEU A 38 4.00 -17.43 -27.85
N ALA A 39 2.75 -17.79 -28.08
CA ALA A 39 2.02 -18.77 -27.28
C ALA A 39 2.44 -20.22 -27.63
N THR A 40 3.70 -20.55 -27.35
CA THR A 40 4.21 -21.93 -27.46
C THR A 40 4.04 -22.65 -26.11
N VAL A 41 4.06 -23.99 -26.12
CA VAL A 41 3.93 -24.79 -24.89
C VAL A 41 5.02 -24.43 -23.88
N ASN A 42 6.24 -24.20 -24.30
CA ASN A 42 7.35 -23.81 -23.44
C ASN A 42 7.16 -22.43 -22.86
N ASN A 43 6.73 -21.44 -23.65
CA ASN A 43 6.45 -20.09 -23.19
C ASN A 43 5.25 -20.05 -22.24
N GLN A 44 4.22 -20.85 -22.48
CA GLN A 44 3.09 -21.00 -21.57
C GLN A 44 3.52 -21.52 -20.19
N ARG A 45 4.38 -22.52 -20.15
CA ARG A 45 4.92 -23.07 -18.90
C ARG A 45 5.79 -22.05 -18.16
N GLN A 46 6.63 -21.34 -18.89
CA GLN A 46 7.51 -20.32 -18.33
C GLN A 46 6.70 -19.16 -17.74
N VAL A 47 5.73 -18.65 -18.49
CA VAL A 47 4.84 -17.57 -18.01
C VAL A 47 4.01 -18.03 -16.82
N ALA A 48 3.48 -19.25 -16.83
CA ALA A 48 2.75 -19.79 -15.68
C ALA A 48 3.65 -19.89 -14.43
N HIS A 49 4.92 -20.29 -14.61
CA HIS A 49 5.88 -20.35 -13.51
C HIS A 49 6.22 -18.97 -12.95
N GLU A 50 6.48 -17.99 -13.82
CA GLU A 50 6.72 -16.61 -13.41
C GLU A 50 5.51 -15.99 -12.71
N ARG A 51 4.32 -16.23 -13.24
CA ARG A 51 3.07 -15.78 -12.63
C ARG A 51 2.90 -16.34 -11.21
N ARG A 52 3.16 -17.63 -11.01
CA ARG A 52 3.12 -18.23 -9.67
C ARG A 52 4.12 -17.59 -8.70
N LYS A 53 5.32 -17.27 -9.16
CA LYS A 53 6.32 -16.57 -8.35
C LYS A 53 5.85 -15.18 -7.94
N ILE A 54 5.27 -14.42 -8.88
CA ILE A 54 4.74 -13.08 -8.61
C ILE A 54 3.56 -13.16 -7.65
N GLU A 55 2.63 -14.08 -7.86
CA GLU A 55 1.49 -14.29 -6.95
C GLU A 55 1.95 -14.69 -5.54
N ALA A 56 2.95 -15.56 -5.43
CA ALA A 56 3.52 -15.94 -4.15
C ALA A 56 4.22 -14.75 -3.45
N ALA A 57 4.94 -13.91 -4.20
CA ALA A 57 5.59 -12.71 -3.65
C ALA A 57 4.55 -11.70 -3.15
N VAL A 58 3.50 -11.45 -3.93
CA VAL A 58 2.38 -10.56 -3.54
C VAL A 58 1.65 -11.10 -2.30
N ALA A 59 1.39 -12.41 -2.24
CA ALA A 59 0.76 -13.04 -1.08
C ALA A 59 1.63 -12.91 0.17
N ARG A 60 2.95 -13.06 0.07
CA ARG A 60 3.89 -12.88 1.19
C ARG A 60 3.91 -11.44 1.69
N GLU A 61 3.94 -10.45 0.80
CA GLU A 61 3.87 -9.04 1.18
C GLU A 61 2.55 -8.72 1.89
N LYS A 62 1.44 -9.23 1.37
CA LYS A 62 0.12 -9.07 1.99
C LYS A 62 0.09 -9.71 3.39
N THR A 63 0.65 -10.89 3.56
CA THR A 63 0.73 -11.56 4.87
C THR A 63 1.57 -10.77 5.85
N LYS A 64 2.74 -10.29 5.44
CA LYS A 64 3.59 -9.43 6.28
C LYS A 64 2.89 -8.13 6.67
N ALA A 65 2.22 -7.48 5.73
CA ALA A 65 1.44 -6.28 6.01
C ALA A 65 0.27 -6.56 6.96
N SER A 66 -0.43 -7.69 6.80
CA SER A 66 -1.50 -8.12 7.69
C SER A 66 -1.02 -8.39 9.11
N ASP A 67 0.11 -9.10 9.28
CA ASP A 67 0.71 -9.37 10.58
C ASP A 67 1.18 -8.09 11.26
N PHE A 68 1.76 -7.17 10.50
CA PHE A 68 2.14 -5.86 11.00
C PHE A 68 0.92 -5.01 11.39
N ALA A 69 -0.16 -5.06 10.61
CA ALA A 69 -1.42 -4.41 10.94
C ALA A 69 -2.03 -4.92 12.25
N LYS A 70 -1.98 -6.22 12.51
CA LYS A 70 -2.44 -6.81 13.78
C LYS A 70 -1.64 -6.29 14.97
N LYS A 71 -0.34 -6.11 14.81
CA LYS A 71 0.52 -5.52 15.84
C LYS A 71 0.17 -4.04 16.09
N LEU A 72 -0.11 -3.30 15.04
CA LEU A 72 -0.45 -1.87 15.14
C LEU A 72 -1.86 -1.62 15.70
N THR A 73 -2.82 -2.46 15.38
CA THR A 73 -4.23 -2.30 15.79
C THR A 73 -4.41 -2.29 17.33
N GLY A 74 -3.51 -2.94 18.05
CA GLY A 74 -3.51 -2.94 19.52
C GLY A 74 -2.69 -1.82 20.17
N LEU A 75 -2.03 -0.99 19.38
CA LEU A 75 -1.14 0.06 19.89
C LEU A 75 -1.89 1.37 20.13
N SER A 76 -1.53 2.02 21.24
CA SER A 76 -1.93 3.39 21.54
C SER A 76 -0.69 4.26 21.63
N VAL A 77 -0.72 5.41 20.98
CA VAL A 77 0.36 6.38 20.99
C VAL A 77 -0.11 7.61 21.75
N THR A 78 0.68 8.07 22.70
CA THR A 78 0.40 9.27 23.48
C THR A 78 1.23 10.43 22.95
N LEU A 79 0.55 11.52 22.59
CA LEU A 79 1.17 12.77 22.17
C LEU A 79 0.82 13.86 23.20
N THR A 80 1.82 14.44 23.81
CA THR A 80 1.67 15.60 24.68
C THR A 80 1.71 16.89 23.87
N ARG A 81 0.76 17.76 24.13
CA ARG A 81 0.68 19.10 23.52
C ARG A 81 0.27 20.14 24.56
N ILE A 82 0.76 21.35 24.38
CA ILE A 82 0.38 22.48 25.21
C ILE A 82 -1.06 22.89 24.89
N VAL A 83 -1.85 23.06 25.91
CA VAL A 83 -3.25 23.53 25.79
C VAL A 83 -3.27 25.01 25.54
N ALA A 84 -4.15 25.47 24.63
CA ALA A 84 -4.36 26.89 24.41
C ALA A 84 -4.98 27.56 25.65
N ALA A 85 -4.45 28.71 26.01
CA ALA A 85 -4.87 29.40 27.23
C ALA A 85 -6.36 29.79 27.25
N ASP A 86 -6.95 29.99 26.07
CA ASP A 86 -8.34 30.49 25.93
C ASP A 86 -9.37 29.34 25.86
N GLU A 87 -8.96 28.11 25.55
CA GLU A 87 -9.86 26.98 25.39
C GLU A 87 -9.25 25.71 25.98
N LYS A 88 -9.93 25.13 26.98
CA LYS A 88 -9.42 23.97 27.74
C LYS A 88 -9.23 22.70 26.91
N ASP A 89 -9.98 22.55 25.81
CA ASP A 89 -9.97 21.35 24.99
C ASP A 89 -9.16 21.48 23.67
N LYS A 90 -8.69 22.70 23.39
CA LYS A 90 -7.86 22.94 22.18
C LYS A 90 -6.39 22.99 22.53
N ILE A 91 -5.60 22.33 21.69
CA ILE A 91 -4.15 22.35 21.78
C ILE A 91 -3.57 23.55 21.04
N PHE A 92 -2.42 24.01 21.49
CA PHE A 92 -1.63 25.00 20.77
C PHE A 92 -0.96 24.34 19.55
N GLY A 93 -1.36 24.73 18.35
CA GLY A 93 -0.95 24.08 17.12
C GLY A 93 -1.87 22.92 16.73
N SER A 94 -1.37 21.98 15.97
CA SER A 94 -2.11 20.81 15.50
C SER A 94 -1.25 19.56 15.49
N VAL A 95 -1.86 18.40 15.64
CA VAL A 95 -1.21 17.11 15.45
C VAL A 95 -1.37 16.69 13.98
N THR A 96 -0.26 16.53 13.30
CA THR A 96 -0.22 16.14 11.89
C THR A 96 0.14 14.67 11.72
N ALA A 97 0.01 14.16 10.49
CA ALA A 97 0.46 12.82 10.15
C ALA A 97 1.97 12.61 10.44
N GLN A 98 2.76 13.67 10.30
CA GLN A 98 4.19 13.63 10.63
C GLN A 98 4.42 13.37 12.12
N ASP A 99 3.68 14.04 12.99
CA ASP A 99 3.78 13.86 14.44
C ASP A 99 3.41 12.43 14.86
N VAL A 100 2.37 11.89 14.26
CA VAL A 100 1.95 10.49 14.50
C VAL A 100 3.02 9.51 14.00
N ALA A 101 3.61 9.76 12.83
CA ALA A 101 4.68 8.93 12.29
C ALA A 101 5.93 8.95 13.18
N ASP A 102 6.32 10.12 13.67
CA ASP A 102 7.46 10.27 14.57
C ASP A 102 7.22 9.59 15.92
N ALA A 103 6.00 9.70 16.46
CA ALA A 103 5.62 9.02 17.67
C ALA A 103 5.64 7.49 17.53
N LEU A 104 5.13 6.96 16.43
CA LEU A 104 5.19 5.53 16.13
C LEU A 104 6.63 5.05 15.93
N ARG A 105 7.49 5.87 15.34
CA ARG A 105 8.91 5.57 15.19
C ARG A 105 9.62 5.48 16.56
N ASN A 106 9.27 6.35 17.50
CA ASN A 106 9.81 6.30 18.85
C ASN A 106 9.38 5.03 19.62
N GLU A 107 8.20 4.51 19.30
CA GLU A 107 7.71 3.23 19.84
C GLU A 107 8.35 2.00 19.17
N GLY A 108 9.21 2.19 18.19
CA GLY A 108 9.91 1.15 17.48
C GLY A 108 9.24 0.71 16.16
N HIS A 109 8.21 1.42 15.72
CA HIS A 109 7.50 1.14 14.47
C HIS A 109 7.88 2.15 13.39
N ASN A 110 8.61 1.70 12.39
CA ASN A 110 9.01 2.56 11.28
C ASN A 110 7.87 2.69 10.26
N ILE A 111 7.08 3.74 10.42
CA ILE A 111 5.94 4.06 9.55
C ILE A 111 6.18 5.41 8.89
N ASP A 112 6.00 5.46 7.56
CA ASP A 112 6.09 6.70 6.82
C ASP A 112 4.78 7.51 6.97
N LYS A 113 4.91 8.83 7.06
CA LYS A 113 3.76 9.76 7.07
C LYS A 113 2.80 9.57 5.90
N LYS A 114 3.29 9.08 4.76
CA LYS A 114 2.47 8.78 3.58
C LYS A 114 1.50 7.62 3.79
N MET A 115 1.83 6.72 4.71
CA MET A 115 0.97 5.59 5.07
C MET A 115 -0.15 5.99 6.02
N ILE A 116 -0.01 7.11 6.71
CA ILE A 116 -0.99 7.61 7.66
C ILE A 116 -2.03 8.44 6.93
N VAL A 117 -3.28 8.01 7.00
CA VAL A 117 -4.41 8.73 6.42
C VAL A 117 -5.01 9.65 7.46
N LEU A 118 -4.63 10.91 7.42
CA LEU A 118 -5.15 11.95 8.30
C LEU A 118 -5.69 13.09 7.43
N GLU A 119 -7.01 13.14 7.28
CA GLU A 119 -7.67 14.13 6.43
C GLU A 119 -7.56 15.53 7.00
N THR A 120 -7.73 15.66 8.32
CA THR A 120 -7.66 16.92 9.02
C THR A 120 -6.71 16.83 10.22
N PRO A 121 -5.84 17.83 10.43
CA PRO A 121 -4.99 17.87 11.62
C PRO A 121 -5.83 17.89 12.91
N LEU A 122 -5.34 17.19 13.93
CA LEU A 122 -6.01 17.14 15.22
C LEU A 122 -5.69 18.41 16.02
N LYS A 123 -6.72 19.10 16.47
CA LYS A 123 -6.58 20.37 17.20
C LYS A 123 -7.13 20.33 18.63
N SER A 124 -7.73 19.21 19.02
CA SER A 124 -8.36 19.05 20.32
C SER A 124 -7.74 17.91 21.10
N LEU A 125 -7.82 17.98 22.43
CA LEU A 125 -7.47 16.86 23.30
C LEU A 125 -8.45 15.71 23.12
N GLY A 126 -8.00 14.48 23.28
CA GLY A 126 -8.84 13.30 23.23
C GLY A 126 -8.16 12.09 22.61
N VAL A 127 -8.98 11.09 22.37
CA VAL A 127 -8.57 9.83 21.73
C VAL A 127 -9.06 9.82 20.31
N TYR A 128 -8.17 9.59 19.39
CA TYR A 128 -8.47 9.55 17.96
C TYR A 128 -8.02 8.22 17.36
N GLU A 129 -8.82 7.68 16.47
CA GLU A 129 -8.46 6.52 15.69
C GLU A 129 -7.91 6.99 14.33
N VAL A 130 -6.64 6.71 14.08
CA VAL A 130 -5.96 7.11 12.87
C VAL A 130 -5.70 5.87 12.01
N PRO A 131 -6.29 5.78 10.81
CA PRO A 131 -6.02 4.66 9.92
C PRO A 131 -4.63 4.79 9.30
N VAL A 132 -3.89 3.69 9.33
CA VAL A 132 -2.57 3.55 8.71
C VAL A 132 -2.69 2.55 7.57
N LYS A 133 -2.47 3.01 6.35
CA LYS A 133 -2.55 2.17 5.16
C LYS A 133 -1.20 1.50 4.92
N LEU A 134 -1.10 0.22 5.24
CA LEU A 134 0.12 -0.57 5.09
C LEU A 134 0.25 -1.21 3.71
N HIS A 135 -0.86 -1.63 3.14
CA HIS A 135 -0.95 -2.25 1.82
C HIS A 135 -2.25 -1.84 1.14
N ARG A 136 -2.42 -2.11 -0.16
CA ARG A 136 -3.65 -1.84 -0.91
C ARG A 136 -4.92 -2.31 -0.19
N ASP A 137 -4.84 -3.51 0.40
CA ASP A 137 -5.96 -4.17 1.04
C ASP A 137 -5.83 -4.23 2.57
N VAL A 138 -4.75 -3.71 3.14
CA VAL A 138 -4.47 -3.78 4.57
C VAL A 138 -4.37 -2.39 5.16
N THR A 139 -5.28 -2.10 6.08
CA THR A 139 -5.31 -0.86 6.85
C THR A 139 -5.34 -1.20 8.34
N ALA A 140 -4.46 -0.60 9.11
CA ALA A 140 -4.44 -0.71 10.56
C ALA A 140 -5.02 0.56 11.19
N ILE A 141 -5.66 0.42 12.33
CA ILE A 141 -6.16 1.57 13.11
C ILE A 141 -5.30 1.70 14.36
N VAL A 142 -4.66 2.87 14.50
CA VAL A 142 -3.85 3.21 15.66
C VAL A 142 -4.60 4.24 16.51
N LYS A 143 -4.68 3.99 17.80
CA LYS A 143 -5.26 4.96 18.74
C LYS A 143 -4.22 6.01 19.10
N VAL A 144 -4.56 7.25 18.87
CA VAL A 144 -3.73 8.40 19.21
C VAL A 144 -4.37 9.15 20.39
N TRP A 145 -3.65 9.21 21.48
CA TRP A 145 -4.05 9.96 22.67
C TRP A 145 -3.37 11.32 22.66
N VAL A 146 -4.15 12.36 22.51
CA VAL A 146 -3.66 13.72 22.62
C VAL A 146 -3.97 14.22 24.03
N VAL A 147 -2.92 14.45 24.81
CA VAL A 147 -3.04 14.86 26.22
C VAL A 147 -2.37 16.20 26.45
N ALA A 148 -2.79 16.89 27.48
CA ALA A 148 -2.18 18.14 27.91
C ALA A 148 -0.79 17.89 28.53
N ASP A 149 0.14 18.78 28.24
CA ASP A 149 1.45 18.77 28.87
C ASP A 149 1.33 19.39 30.30
#